data_47693b0ad791dc63f3d0a0219f84142e
#
_entry.id   47693b0ad791dc63f3d0a0219f84142e
#
_cell.length_a   1.000
_cell.length_b   1.000
_cell.length_c   1.000
_cell.angle_alpha   90.00
_cell.angle_beta   90.00
_cell.angle_gamma   90.00
#
_symmetry.space_group_name_H-M   'P 1'
#
loop_
_entity.id
_entity.type
_entity.pdbx_description
1 polymer ?
#
loop_
_entity_poly.entity_id
_entity_poly.type
_entity_poly.pdbx_seq_one_letter_code
_entity_poly.pdbx_strand_id
1 'polypeptide(L)'
;MAQHRYQKLAFILVFFLISRAAAAQSAATAQLLPGQEVVYTGIYLMNLYDLNINEHSFYADFYIWFKWQGERDPMNIEFVNAVEKWGFTQNDFHEEPLELPDGFHYNGMRIEGRFYHPFDLYNFPLDRHQLGIHIENVDYQQDSLAYLPDSAAAFVREDFQMPGWNIGGATMESQSNLYKTNFGETGKTAAAFSNFTFKLNIARPISYFLLKLMLPLLIVIIASLGALFIHPAQLDARISLPIGGLLSAVFLQQSYSSALPDVGYMVLMDKIYLVSFGLIVAIMLRAILVGNQVAIQKKKEVDTAALKRADRRLAWWGIGFFIVLVLGLLLASSLRASGRM
;
A
#
# COMPACT_ATOMS: atom_id res chain seq x y z
N MET A 1 19.89 -35.30 19.63
CA MET A 1 19.11 -34.05 19.77
C MET A 1 19.65 -32.84 18.98
N ALA A 2 20.87 -32.83 18.49
CA ALA A 2 21.44 -31.73 17.70
C ALA A 2 20.98 -31.71 16.21
N GLN A 3 20.75 -32.86 15.60
CA GLN A 3 20.43 -32.98 14.17
C GLN A 3 19.06 -32.39 13.78
N HIS A 4 18.08 -32.34 14.69
CA HIS A 4 16.74 -31.80 14.42
C HIS A 4 16.67 -30.25 14.47
N ARG A 5 17.67 -29.61 15.06
CA ARG A 5 17.77 -28.14 15.09
C ARG A 5 18.28 -27.56 13.78
N TYR A 6 19.19 -28.26 13.09
CA TYR A 6 19.75 -27.81 11.80
C TYR A 6 18.78 -27.96 10.63
N GLN A 7 17.89 -28.93 10.66
CA GLN A 7 16.86 -29.10 9.64
C GLN A 7 15.79 -27.96 9.66
N LYS A 8 15.45 -27.42 10.83
CA LYS A 8 14.51 -26.30 10.95
C LYS A 8 15.14 -24.97 10.53
N LEU A 9 16.44 -24.76 10.78
CA LEU A 9 17.15 -23.58 10.29
C LEU A 9 17.36 -23.62 8.76
N ALA A 10 17.63 -24.78 8.19
CA ALA A 10 17.75 -24.96 6.75
C ALA A 10 16.45 -24.70 6.00
N PHE A 11 15.30 -25.06 6.59
CA PHE A 11 13.97 -24.79 5.99
C PHE A 11 13.61 -23.29 5.97
N ILE A 12 14.03 -22.52 6.98
CA ILE A 12 13.83 -21.07 7.04
C ILE A 12 14.75 -20.35 6.05
N LEU A 13 15.99 -20.82 5.88
CA LEU A 13 16.94 -20.23 4.92
C LEU A 13 16.58 -20.53 3.45
N VAL A 14 16.03 -21.70 3.17
CA VAL A 14 15.55 -22.05 1.82
C VAL A 14 14.31 -21.24 1.45
N PHE A 15 13.43 -20.90 2.39
CA PHE A 15 12.27 -20.04 2.12
C PHE A 15 12.67 -18.57 1.81
N PHE A 16 13.82 -18.10 2.31
CA PHE A 16 14.34 -16.77 1.99
C PHE A 16 15.09 -16.69 0.67
N LEU A 17 15.57 -17.81 0.13
CA LEU A 17 16.31 -17.88 -1.13
C LEU A 17 15.41 -18.06 -2.37
N ILE A 18 14.18 -18.55 -2.21
CA ILE A 18 13.24 -18.75 -3.32
C ILE A 18 12.53 -17.45 -3.74
N SER A 19 12.58 -16.39 -2.93
CA SER A 19 11.91 -15.12 -3.22
C SER A 19 12.72 -14.14 -4.10
N ARG A 20 13.86 -14.54 -4.65
CA ARG A 20 14.71 -13.66 -5.50
C ARG A 20 14.81 -14.03 -6.98
N ALA A 21 14.03 -15.02 -7.44
CA ALA A 21 14.09 -15.46 -8.83
C ALA A 21 12.70 -15.38 -9.48
N ALA A 22 12.18 -14.18 -9.71
CA ALA A 22 11.15 -13.93 -10.73
C ALA A 22 10.87 -12.44 -10.87
N ALA A 23 11.75 -11.72 -11.53
CA ALA A 23 11.40 -10.43 -12.15
C ALA A 23 12.31 -10.20 -13.36
N ALA A 24 12.32 -11.15 -14.28
CA ALA A 24 12.61 -10.83 -15.67
C ALA A 24 11.26 -10.47 -16.29
N GLN A 25 10.83 -9.23 -16.12
CA GLN A 25 9.71 -8.69 -16.87
C GLN A 25 10.11 -8.69 -18.35
N SER A 26 9.42 -9.54 -19.11
CA SER A 26 9.32 -9.44 -20.54
C SER A 26 8.82 -8.01 -20.86
N ALA A 27 9.71 -7.15 -21.30
CA ALA A 27 9.34 -5.95 -22.01
C ALA A 27 8.55 -6.46 -23.22
N ALA A 28 7.24 -6.26 -23.22
CA ALA A 28 6.42 -6.48 -24.40
C ALA A 28 6.96 -5.52 -25.46
N THR A 29 7.69 -6.06 -26.42
CA THR A 29 8.18 -5.33 -27.56
C THR A 29 6.93 -4.87 -28.29
N ALA A 30 6.58 -3.60 -28.17
CA ALA A 30 5.48 -3.02 -28.92
C ALA A 30 5.79 -3.27 -30.41
N GLN A 31 4.97 -4.07 -31.08
CA GLN A 31 5.09 -4.28 -32.50
C GLN A 31 4.76 -2.95 -33.20
N LEU A 32 5.79 -2.30 -33.78
CA LEU A 32 5.62 -1.06 -34.49
C LEU A 32 4.78 -1.32 -35.75
N LEU A 33 3.82 -0.44 -36.02
CA LEU A 33 2.97 -0.50 -37.20
C LEU A 33 3.67 0.20 -38.39
N PRO A 34 3.45 -0.24 -39.62
CA PRO A 34 4.01 0.45 -40.82
C PRO A 34 3.53 1.91 -40.85
N GLY A 35 4.49 2.86 -40.95
CA GLY A 35 4.21 4.30 -41.02
C GLY A 35 4.00 4.98 -39.64
N GLN A 36 4.16 4.27 -38.54
CA GLN A 36 4.13 4.81 -37.20
C GLN A 36 5.45 5.51 -36.86
N GLU A 37 5.39 6.74 -36.40
CA GLU A 37 6.55 7.47 -35.91
C GLU A 37 6.81 7.11 -34.44
N VAL A 38 8.09 6.88 -34.13
CA VAL A 38 8.52 6.51 -32.78
C VAL A 38 9.08 7.71 -32.04
N VAL A 39 8.58 7.95 -30.84
CA VAL A 39 9.06 9.00 -29.96
C VAL A 39 9.68 8.35 -28.71
N TYR A 40 10.98 8.54 -28.53
CA TYR A 40 11.68 8.13 -27.33
C TYR A 40 11.44 9.14 -26.20
N THR A 41 10.83 8.69 -25.13
CA THR A 41 10.34 9.55 -24.04
C THR A 41 10.95 9.12 -22.73
N GLY A 42 11.40 10.09 -21.93
CA GLY A 42 11.91 9.83 -20.59
C GLY A 42 11.37 10.82 -19.58
N ILE A 43 11.32 10.38 -18.31
CA ILE A 43 10.93 11.21 -17.17
C ILE A 43 12.05 11.21 -16.13
N TYR A 44 12.35 12.40 -15.58
CA TYR A 44 13.15 12.59 -14.39
C TYR A 44 12.30 13.22 -13.30
N LEU A 45 11.94 12.41 -12.29
CA LEU A 45 11.14 12.87 -11.16
C LEU A 45 11.99 13.72 -10.20
N MET A 46 11.59 14.97 -10.01
CA MET A 46 12.23 15.92 -9.10
C MET A 46 11.64 15.83 -7.69
N ASN A 47 10.32 15.92 -7.58
CA ASN A 47 9.60 15.90 -6.32
C ASN A 47 8.25 15.18 -6.44
N LEU A 48 7.82 14.62 -5.31
CA LEU A 48 6.47 14.13 -5.13
C LEU A 48 6.03 14.50 -3.71
N TYR A 49 4.92 15.16 -3.57
CA TYR A 49 4.44 15.67 -2.30
C TYR A 49 2.90 15.73 -2.28
N ASP A 50 2.33 16.16 -1.16
CA ASP A 50 0.88 16.26 -0.96
C ASP A 50 0.13 14.98 -1.37
N LEU A 51 0.66 13.81 -0.92
CA LEU A 51 0.02 12.53 -1.14
C LEU A 51 -1.23 12.46 -0.28
N ASN A 52 -2.38 12.68 -0.91
CA ASN A 52 -3.68 12.76 -0.27
C ASN A 52 -4.49 11.50 -0.54
N ILE A 53 -4.53 10.60 0.46
CA ILE A 53 -5.24 9.32 0.35
C ILE A 53 -6.75 9.56 0.26
N ASN A 54 -7.28 10.58 0.95
CA ASN A 54 -8.71 10.88 0.97
C ASN A 54 -9.21 11.40 -0.38
N GLU A 55 -8.39 12.18 -1.09
CA GLU A 55 -8.71 12.73 -2.41
C GLU A 55 -8.20 11.85 -3.55
N HIS A 56 -7.61 10.70 -3.23
CA HIS A 56 -7.01 9.81 -4.23
C HIS A 56 -6.02 10.51 -5.17
N SER A 57 -5.15 11.37 -4.63
CA SER A 57 -4.26 12.19 -5.44
C SER A 57 -2.87 12.37 -4.84
N PHE A 58 -1.94 12.77 -5.69
CA PHE A 58 -0.60 13.20 -5.31
C PHE A 58 -0.14 14.32 -6.23
N TYR A 59 0.78 15.15 -5.75
CA TYR A 59 1.39 16.22 -6.53
C TYR A 59 2.78 15.80 -6.98
N ALA A 60 3.12 15.99 -8.27
CA ALA A 60 4.42 15.66 -8.82
C ALA A 60 5.02 16.83 -9.59
N ASP A 61 6.35 16.96 -9.47
CA ASP A 61 7.21 17.89 -10.20
C ASP A 61 8.29 17.07 -10.90
N PHE A 62 8.34 17.14 -12.23
CA PHE A 62 9.25 16.33 -13.03
C PHE A 62 9.61 16.98 -14.33
N TYR A 63 10.73 16.56 -14.90
CA TYR A 63 11.10 16.82 -16.28
C TYR A 63 10.65 15.66 -17.16
N ILE A 64 10.12 15.97 -18.35
CA ILE A 64 9.84 15.02 -19.42
C ILE A 64 10.52 15.50 -20.69
N TRP A 65 11.09 14.57 -21.46
CA TRP A 65 11.70 14.87 -22.74
C TRP A 65 11.25 13.91 -23.81
N PHE A 66 11.37 14.37 -25.07
CA PHE A 66 11.02 13.66 -26.29
C PHE A 66 12.15 13.72 -27.27
N LYS A 67 12.45 12.59 -27.91
CA LYS A 67 13.37 12.46 -29.04
C LYS A 67 12.66 11.74 -30.16
N TRP A 68 12.57 12.34 -31.34
CA TRP A 68 11.81 11.77 -32.44
C TRP A 68 12.45 12.09 -33.77
N GLN A 69 12.05 11.35 -34.82
CA GLN A 69 12.35 11.62 -36.21
C GLN A 69 11.02 11.69 -36.95
N GLY A 70 10.90 12.63 -37.89
CA GLY A 70 9.67 12.83 -38.64
C GLY A 70 9.07 14.22 -38.40
N GLU A 71 7.92 14.44 -39.01
CA GLU A 71 7.27 15.77 -39.03
C GLU A 71 6.21 15.94 -37.93
N ARG A 72 5.80 14.84 -37.25
CA ARG A 72 4.77 14.91 -36.23
C ARG A 72 5.34 15.43 -34.93
N ASP A 73 4.73 16.49 -34.39
CA ASP A 73 5.11 17.05 -33.12
C ASP A 73 4.57 16.19 -31.98
N PRO A 74 5.42 15.59 -31.11
CA PRO A 74 4.98 14.78 -29.97
C PRO A 74 4.67 15.61 -28.74
N MET A 75 4.86 16.92 -28.74
CA MET A 75 4.82 17.77 -27.54
C MET A 75 3.40 18.06 -27.05
N ASN A 76 2.38 17.95 -27.94
CA ASN A 76 0.99 18.15 -27.54
C ASN A 76 0.47 16.91 -26.79
N ILE A 77 0.78 16.84 -25.49
CA ILE A 77 0.43 15.72 -24.64
C ILE A 77 -0.71 16.06 -23.69
N GLU A 78 -1.45 15.02 -23.29
CA GLU A 78 -2.33 15.10 -22.15
C GLU A 78 -1.94 14.09 -21.05
N PHE A 79 -2.17 14.48 -19.81
CA PHE A 79 -2.07 13.58 -18.66
C PHE A 79 -3.43 12.94 -18.40
N VAL A 80 -3.56 11.65 -18.72
CA VAL A 80 -4.82 10.90 -18.65
C VAL A 80 -5.40 10.87 -17.23
N ASN A 81 -4.52 10.86 -16.22
CA ASN A 81 -4.90 10.87 -14.82
C ASN A 81 -4.70 12.23 -14.12
N ALA A 82 -4.70 13.33 -14.86
CA ALA A 82 -4.64 14.67 -14.30
C ALA A 82 -5.87 15.01 -13.45
N VAL A 83 -5.64 15.60 -12.29
CA VAL A 83 -6.66 16.25 -11.47
C VAL A 83 -6.43 17.75 -11.58
N GLU A 84 -7.50 18.53 -11.76
CA GLU A 84 -7.39 20.01 -11.83
C GLU A 84 -6.42 20.47 -12.93
N LYS A 85 -6.74 20.17 -14.19
CA LYS A 85 -5.90 20.50 -15.35
C LYS A 85 -5.43 21.96 -15.42
N TRP A 86 -6.21 22.90 -14.88
CA TRP A 86 -5.84 24.33 -14.76
C TRP A 86 -4.72 24.61 -13.76
N GLY A 87 -4.45 23.70 -12.83
CA GLY A 87 -3.39 23.81 -11.82
C GLY A 87 -2.02 23.31 -12.30
N PHE A 88 -1.91 22.86 -13.56
CA PHE A 88 -0.63 22.43 -14.10
C PHE A 88 0.23 23.61 -14.52
N THR A 89 1.50 23.57 -14.10
CA THR A 89 2.53 24.45 -14.62
C THR A 89 3.32 23.66 -15.67
N GLN A 90 3.51 24.24 -16.85
CA GLN A 90 4.28 23.68 -17.95
C GLN A 90 5.29 24.71 -18.42
N ASN A 91 6.57 24.33 -18.48
CA ASN A 91 7.64 25.16 -18.96
C ASN A 91 8.50 24.35 -19.94
N ASP A 92 8.43 24.71 -21.22
CA ASP A 92 9.20 24.05 -22.28
C ASP A 92 10.69 24.37 -22.15
N PHE A 93 11.56 23.46 -22.56
CA PHE A 93 13.00 23.67 -22.54
C PHE A 93 13.45 24.65 -23.66
N HIS A 94 12.83 24.53 -24.80
CA HIS A 94 13.12 25.32 -25.98
C HIS A 94 11.81 25.74 -26.67
N GLU A 95 11.78 26.96 -27.25
CA GLU A 95 10.64 27.41 -28.04
C GLU A 95 10.47 26.57 -29.31
N GLU A 96 11.60 26.17 -29.93
CA GLU A 96 11.64 25.26 -31.09
C GLU A 96 12.47 24.03 -30.75
N PRO A 97 12.14 22.84 -31.31
CA PRO A 97 12.92 21.64 -31.08
C PRO A 97 14.36 21.78 -31.57
N LEU A 98 15.32 21.24 -30.80
CA LEU A 98 16.72 21.15 -31.21
C LEU A 98 16.92 19.99 -32.19
N GLU A 99 17.68 20.20 -33.23
CA GLU A 99 18.18 19.12 -34.08
C GLU A 99 19.46 18.54 -33.47
N LEU A 100 19.44 17.24 -33.16
CA LEU A 100 20.58 16.52 -32.63
C LEU A 100 21.49 16.03 -33.79
N PRO A 101 22.81 15.79 -33.53
CA PRO A 101 23.75 15.31 -34.53
C PRO A 101 23.39 13.97 -35.17
N ASP A 102 22.55 13.17 -34.52
CA ASP A 102 22.05 11.87 -34.96
C ASP A 102 20.76 11.98 -35.81
N GLY A 103 20.33 13.21 -36.15
CA GLY A 103 19.16 13.48 -36.97
C GLY A 103 17.83 13.35 -36.23
N PHE A 104 17.85 13.31 -34.88
CA PHE A 104 16.65 13.40 -34.06
C PHE A 104 16.33 14.85 -33.73
N HIS A 105 15.05 15.16 -33.66
CA HIS A 105 14.54 16.34 -32.96
C HIS A 105 14.49 16.04 -31.46
N TYR A 106 14.74 17.05 -30.63
CA TYR A 106 14.70 16.96 -29.17
C TYR A 106 14.03 18.19 -28.58
N ASN A 107 13.10 17.96 -27.71
CA ASN A 107 12.56 18.97 -26.81
C ASN A 107 12.04 18.31 -25.56
N GLY A 108 11.64 19.12 -24.58
CA GLY A 108 11.08 18.63 -23.33
C GLY A 108 10.45 19.76 -22.54
N MET A 109 9.91 19.42 -21.38
CA MET A 109 9.27 20.39 -20.51
C MET A 109 9.39 19.98 -19.05
N ARG A 110 9.31 20.96 -18.17
CA ARG A 110 9.08 20.74 -16.73
C ARG A 110 7.60 20.87 -16.45
N ILE A 111 7.07 19.86 -15.79
CA ILE A 111 5.67 19.76 -15.41
C ILE A 111 5.54 19.72 -13.90
N GLU A 112 4.58 20.48 -13.38
CA GLU A 112 4.18 20.43 -12.00
C GLU A 112 2.65 20.37 -11.94
N GLY A 113 2.10 19.33 -11.27
CA GLY A 113 0.65 19.14 -11.25
C GLY A 113 0.18 18.00 -10.35
N ARG A 114 -1.14 17.90 -10.20
CA ARG A 114 -1.82 16.92 -9.36
C ARG A 114 -2.35 15.76 -10.21
N PHE A 115 -2.06 14.53 -9.76
CA PHE A 115 -2.41 13.29 -10.44
C PHE A 115 -3.32 12.43 -9.58
N TYR A 116 -4.30 11.80 -10.19
CA TYR A 116 -5.19 10.82 -9.56
C TYR A 116 -4.48 9.48 -9.37
N HIS A 117 -4.66 8.87 -8.18
CA HIS A 117 -4.23 7.50 -7.89
C HIS A 117 -5.23 6.81 -6.96
N PRO A 118 -5.87 5.68 -7.36
CA PRO A 118 -6.76 4.92 -6.48
C PRO A 118 -5.95 4.15 -5.43
N PHE A 119 -6.02 4.58 -4.17
CA PHE A 119 -5.33 3.90 -3.07
C PHE A 119 -6.10 2.64 -2.64
N ASP A 120 -5.50 1.46 -2.80
CA ASP A 120 -5.99 0.20 -2.23
C ASP A 120 -5.49 0.04 -0.80
N LEU A 121 -6.39 0.21 0.18
CA LEU A 121 -6.09 0.19 1.61
C LEU A 121 -6.40 -1.14 2.29
N TYR A 122 -6.75 -2.21 1.56
CA TYR A 122 -7.05 -3.51 2.15
C TYR A 122 -5.99 -4.03 3.11
N ASN A 123 -4.73 -3.75 2.80
CA ASN A 123 -3.57 -4.18 3.57
C ASN A 123 -3.05 -3.10 4.52
N PHE A 124 -3.77 -1.98 4.68
CA PHE A 124 -3.34 -0.93 5.59
C PHE A 124 -3.06 -1.48 7.00
N PRO A 125 -1.92 -1.16 7.61
CA PRO A 125 -0.89 -0.18 7.23
C PRO A 125 0.36 -0.81 6.57
N LEU A 126 0.25 -1.95 5.94
CA LEU A 126 1.29 -2.62 5.17
C LEU A 126 1.05 -2.48 3.66
N ASP A 127 0.33 -1.42 3.29
CA ASP A 127 -0.03 -1.09 1.92
C ASP A 127 1.18 -0.67 1.09
N ARG A 128 1.10 -1.03 -0.20
CA ARG A 128 2.07 -0.66 -1.23
C ARG A 128 1.30 -0.08 -2.39
N HIS A 129 1.84 0.98 -2.98
CA HIS A 129 1.21 1.66 -4.10
C HIS A 129 2.21 1.85 -5.23
N GLN A 130 1.70 1.90 -6.44
CA GLN A 130 2.45 2.21 -7.62
C GLN A 130 1.86 3.50 -8.21
N LEU A 131 2.46 4.63 -7.85
CA LEU A 131 2.02 5.94 -8.31
C LEU A 131 2.36 6.07 -9.79
N GLY A 132 1.36 6.36 -10.62
CA GLY A 132 1.50 6.44 -12.07
C GLY A 132 1.29 7.86 -12.60
N ILE A 133 2.09 8.24 -13.61
CA ILE A 133 1.87 9.40 -14.47
C ILE A 133 1.63 8.84 -15.86
N HIS A 134 0.45 9.05 -16.43
CA HIS A 134 0.00 8.48 -17.68
C HIS A 134 -0.12 9.58 -18.73
N ILE A 135 0.56 9.39 -19.88
CA ILE A 135 0.68 10.39 -20.92
C ILE A 135 0.21 9.81 -22.25
N GLU A 136 -0.59 10.55 -22.96
CA GLU A 136 -1.03 10.27 -24.34
C GLU A 136 -0.87 11.52 -25.20
N ASN A 137 -0.74 11.34 -26.52
CA ASN A 137 -0.74 12.45 -27.46
C ASN A 137 -2.19 12.86 -27.75
N VAL A 138 -2.43 14.17 -27.85
CA VAL A 138 -3.78 14.72 -28.12
C VAL A 138 -4.17 14.57 -29.58
N ASP A 139 -3.20 14.71 -30.51
CA ASP A 139 -3.47 14.82 -31.95
C ASP A 139 -3.36 13.47 -32.65
N TYR A 140 -2.48 12.58 -32.19
CA TYR A 140 -2.10 11.37 -32.91
C TYR A 140 -2.50 10.11 -32.19
N GLN A 141 -3.23 9.24 -32.91
CA GLN A 141 -3.54 7.89 -32.45
C GLN A 141 -2.30 6.98 -32.57
N GLN A 142 -2.38 5.80 -31.93
CA GLN A 142 -1.27 4.85 -31.87
C GLN A 142 -0.78 4.39 -33.24
N ASP A 143 -1.62 4.33 -34.26
CA ASP A 143 -1.26 3.97 -35.63
C ASP A 143 -0.31 4.98 -36.29
N SER A 144 -0.29 6.18 -35.77
CA SER A 144 0.46 7.31 -36.30
C SER A 144 1.70 7.64 -35.47
N LEU A 145 1.58 7.59 -34.13
CA LEU A 145 2.66 7.96 -33.20
C LEU A 145 2.69 7.00 -32.00
N ALA A 146 3.90 6.54 -31.65
CA ALA A 146 4.13 5.69 -30.48
C ALA A 146 5.20 6.26 -29.56
N TYR A 147 4.88 6.41 -28.29
CA TYR A 147 5.85 6.71 -27.25
C TYR A 147 6.54 5.43 -26.77
N LEU A 148 7.87 5.44 -26.73
CA LEU A 148 8.68 4.36 -26.16
C LEU A 148 9.64 4.93 -25.10
N PRO A 149 9.97 4.17 -24.05
CA PRO A 149 10.98 4.62 -23.09
C PRO A 149 12.33 4.89 -23.74
N ASP A 150 12.91 6.07 -23.51
CA ASP A 150 14.24 6.48 -24.01
C ASP A 150 15.36 5.64 -23.38
N SER A 151 15.14 5.10 -22.18
CA SER A 151 16.06 4.19 -21.51
C SER A 151 15.31 3.12 -20.71
N ALA A 152 16.03 2.04 -20.39
CA ALA A 152 15.48 0.99 -19.52
C ALA A 152 15.30 1.44 -18.06
N ALA A 153 15.92 2.56 -17.64
CA ALA A 153 15.87 3.08 -16.29
C ALA A 153 15.01 4.34 -16.21
N ALA A 154 14.06 4.35 -15.28
CA ALA A 154 13.37 5.57 -14.90
C ALA A 154 14.24 6.35 -13.92
N PHE A 155 14.29 7.66 -14.07
CA PHE A 155 15.15 8.52 -13.28
C PHE A 155 14.34 9.21 -12.17
N VAL A 156 14.92 9.15 -10.96
CA VAL A 156 14.42 9.85 -9.77
C VAL A 156 15.59 10.60 -9.17
N ARG A 157 15.38 11.83 -8.71
CA ARG A 157 16.42 12.62 -8.03
C ARG A 157 17.05 11.82 -6.88
N GLU A 158 18.39 11.80 -6.80
CA GLU A 158 19.13 10.94 -5.87
C GLU A 158 18.80 11.19 -4.39
N ASP A 159 18.58 12.46 -4.03
CA ASP A 159 18.24 12.89 -2.66
C ASP A 159 16.72 12.93 -2.38
N PHE A 160 15.91 12.38 -3.30
CA PHE A 160 14.46 12.36 -3.16
C PHE A 160 14.03 11.51 -1.96
N GLN A 161 13.28 12.10 -1.07
CA GLN A 161 12.71 11.46 0.10
C GLN A 161 11.25 11.84 0.27
N MET A 162 10.43 10.88 0.66
CA MET A 162 9.03 11.10 0.98
C MET A 162 8.76 10.67 2.44
N PRO A 163 8.61 11.62 3.38
CA PRO A 163 8.38 11.32 4.78
C PRO A 163 7.19 10.38 4.98
N GLY A 164 7.39 9.31 5.75
CA GLY A 164 6.35 8.32 6.02
C GLY A 164 6.21 7.21 4.97
N TRP A 165 7.03 7.21 3.91
CA TRP A 165 7.03 6.21 2.86
C TRP A 165 8.44 5.75 2.52
N ASN A 166 8.58 4.46 2.23
CA ASN A 166 9.77 3.90 1.61
C ASN A 166 9.62 3.99 0.10
N ILE A 167 10.59 4.58 -0.56
CA ILE A 167 10.65 4.67 -2.02
C ILE A 167 11.22 3.36 -2.55
N GLY A 168 10.51 2.74 -3.49
CA GLY A 168 10.96 1.59 -4.26
C GLY A 168 11.56 2.01 -5.61
N GLY A 169 11.66 1.05 -6.52
CA GLY A 169 12.10 1.31 -7.88
C GLY A 169 11.06 2.11 -8.68
N ALA A 170 11.55 2.88 -9.65
CA ALA A 170 10.72 3.49 -10.67
C ALA A 170 10.86 2.74 -11.99
N THR A 171 9.83 2.73 -12.82
CA THR A 171 9.79 2.08 -14.13
C THR A 171 9.07 2.96 -15.13
N MET A 172 9.44 2.84 -16.39
CA MET A 172 8.74 3.43 -17.54
C MET A 172 8.29 2.31 -18.46
N GLU A 173 7.08 2.41 -18.95
CA GLU A 173 6.51 1.45 -19.88
C GLU A 173 5.63 2.16 -20.91
N SER A 174 5.46 1.55 -22.05
CA SER A 174 4.51 1.98 -23.08
C SER A 174 3.52 0.87 -23.36
N GLN A 175 2.26 1.22 -23.49
CA GLN A 175 1.19 0.28 -23.79
C GLN A 175 0.15 0.95 -24.70
N SER A 176 -0.65 0.14 -25.38
CA SER A 176 -1.81 0.63 -26.13
C SER A 176 -2.98 0.83 -25.17
N ASN A 177 -3.55 2.03 -25.18
CA ASN A 177 -4.79 2.32 -24.49
C ASN A 177 -5.94 2.38 -25.50
N LEU A 178 -6.86 1.41 -25.41
CA LEU A 178 -7.97 1.28 -26.33
C LEU A 178 -9.25 1.87 -25.71
N TYR A 179 -9.75 2.95 -26.29
CA TYR A 179 -11.04 3.54 -25.95
C TYR A 179 -12.15 2.89 -26.77
N LYS A 180 -13.22 2.44 -26.12
CA LYS A 180 -14.42 1.87 -26.77
C LYS A 180 -15.35 2.95 -27.35
N THR A 181 -14.75 4.02 -27.84
CA THR A 181 -15.42 5.15 -28.47
C THR A 181 -14.48 5.73 -29.52
N ASN A 182 -15.05 6.31 -30.57
CA ASN A 182 -14.33 7.05 -31.60
C ASN A 182 -14.30 8.56 -31.34
N PHE A 183 -14.72 8.99 -30.16
CA PHE A 183 -14.82 10.42 -29.80
C PHE A 183 -15.62 11.27 -30.78
N GLY A 184 -16.54 10.67 -31.53
CA GLY A 184 -17.36 11.33 -32.57
C GLY A 184 -16.75 11.34 -33.97
N GLU A 185 -15.57 10.74 -34.18
CA GLU A 185 -14.93 10.64 -35.49
C GLU A 185 -15.70 9.67 -36.37
N THR A 186 -16.08 10.12 -37.58
CA THR A 186 -16.87 9.30 -38.51
C THR A 186 -16.01 8.19 -39.12
N GLY A 187 -16.58 6.99 -39.24
CA GLY A 187 -15.91 5.85 -39.89
C GLY A 187 -15.05 4.98 -38.99
N LYS A 188 -14.94 5.32 -37.68
CA LYS A 188 -14.23 4.51 -36.66
C LYS A 188 -15.22 4.12 -35.55
N THR A 189 -15.00 2.98 -34.89
CA THR A 189 -15.78 2.49 -33.75
C THR A 189 -15.02 2.55 -32.43
N ALA A 190 -13.71 2.71 -32.48
CA ALA A 190 -12.80 2.78 -31.34
C ALA A 190 -11.59 3.64 -31.69
N ALA A 191 -10.93 4.18 -30.70
CA ALA A 191 -9.68 4.90 -30.83
C ALA A 191 -8.61 4.26 -29.92
N ALA A 192 -7.39 4.13 -30.43
CA ALA A 192 -6.26 3.61 -29.68
C ALA A 192 -5.15 4.66 -29.61
N PHE A 193 -4.63 4.91 -28.41
CA PHE A 193 -3.54 5.84 -28.18
C PHE A 193 -2.33 5.12 -27.59
N SER A 194 -1.14 5.61 -27.91
CA SER A 194 0.09 5.19 -27.27
C SER A 194 0.15 5.83 -25.89
N ASN A 195 -0.02 5.02 -24.84
CA ASN A 195 0.04 5.46 -23.46
C ASN A 195 1.45 5.20 -22.91
N PHE A 196 2.19 6.25 -22.60
CA PHE A 196 3.45 6.18 -21.88
C PHE A 196 3.19 6.37 -20.39
N THR A 197 3.69 5.46 -19.59
CA THR A 197 3.46 5.48 -18.13
C THR A 197 4.78 5.45 -17.37
N PHE A 198 4.99 6.45 -16.52
CA PHE A 198 5.99 6.41 -15.45
C PHE A 198 5.33 5.88 -14.19
N LYS A 199 5.98 4.94 -13.49
CA LYS A 199 5.50 4.32 -12.26
C LYS A 199 6.54 4.40 -11.16
N LEU A 200 6.14 4.90 -9.98
CA LEU A 200 6.97 4.93 -8.78
C LEU A 200 6.36 4.01 -7.72
N ASN A 201 7.13 3.03 -7.26
CA ASN A 201 6.71 2.15 -6.18
C ASN A 201 6.95 2.81 -4.83
N ILE A 202 5.92 2.84 -3.98
CA ILE A 202 6.01 3.32 -2.61
C ILE A 202 5.40 2.29 -1.65
N ALA A 203 5.92 2.24 -0.42
CA ALA A 203 5.44 1.34 0.61
C ALA A 203 5.49 1.99 1.99
N ARG A 204 4.52 1.71 2.85
CA ARG A 204 4.60 2.16 4.24
C ARG A 204 5.70 1.40 4.99
N PRO A 205 6.50 2.09 5.83
CA PRO A 205 7.52 1.43 6.62
C PRO A 205 6.87 0.53 7.70
N ILE A 206 7.40 -0.68 7.84
CA ILE A 206 6.90 -1.65 8.84
C ILE A 206 6.99 -1.11 10.28
N SER A 207 7.92 -0.20 10.54
CA SER A 207 8.07 0.49 11.83
C SER A 207 6.81 1.27 12.23
N TYR A 208 6.10 1.86 11.26
CA TYR A 208 4.83 2.53 11.50
C TYR A 208 3.79 1.54 12.04
N PHE A 209 3.64 0.37 11.42
CA PHE A 209 2.75 -0.68 11.89
C PHE A 209 3.12 -1.17 13.29
N LEU A 210 4.38 -1.53 13.50
CA LEU A 210 4.82 -2.15 14.75
C LEU A 210 4.80 -1.16 15.94
N LEU A 211 5.36 0.04 15.75
CA LEU A 211 5.59 0.96 16.86
C LEU A 211 4.39 1.90 17.10
N LYS A 212 3.72 2.37 16.06
CA LYS A 212 2.61 3.32 16.23
C LYS A 212 1.25 2.66 16.41
N LEU A 213 1.02 1.48 15.83
CA LEU A 213 -0.30 0.83 15.87
C LEU A 213 -0.30 -0.42 16.76
N MET A 214 0.64 -1.35 16.55
CA MET A 214 0.64 -2.62 17.29
C MET A 214 1.10 -2.49 18.74
N LEU A 215 2.14 -1.71 19.01
CA LEU A 215 2.68 -1.58 20.37
C LEU A 215 1.66 -1.03 21.37
N PRO A 216 0.93 0.09 21.11
CA PRO A 216 -0.11 0.57 22.03
C PRO A 216 -1.23 -0.46 22.23
N LEU A 217 -1.66 -1.13 21.17
CA LEU A 217 -2.70 -2.16 21.25
C LEU A 217 -2.25 -3.36 22.08
N LEU A 218 -1.00 -3.81 21.93
CA LEU A 218 -0.43 -4.89 22.74
C LEU A 218 -0.38 -4.53 24.22
N ILE A 219 -0.02 -3.30 24.58
CA ILE A 219 -0.02 -2.81 25.96
C ILE A 219 -1.44 -2.90 26.55
N VAL A 220 -2.45 -2.47 25.82
CA VAL A 220 -3.86 -2.54 26.22
C VAL A 220 -4.31 -3.99 26.43
N ILE A 221 -3.95 -4.90 25.53
CA ILE A 221 -4.28 -6.33 25.66
C ILE A 221 -3.59 -6.94 26.88
N ILE A 222 -2.32 -6.65 27.12
CA ILE A 222 -1.56 -7.14 28.26
C ILE A 222 -2.18 -6.60 29.57
N ALA A 223 -2.54 -5.33 29.62
CA ALA A 223 -3.23 -4.74 30.79
C ALA A 223 -4.57 -5.44 31.05
N SER A 224 -5.36 -5.70 30.01
CA SER A 224 -6.64 -6.41 30.12
C SER A 224 -6.44 -7.85 30.60
N LEU A 225 -5.43 -8.56 30.09
CA LEU A 225 -5.06 -9.90 30.55
C LEU A 225 -4.60 -9.91 32.01
N GLY A 226 -4.05 -8.80 32.51
CA GLY A 226 -3.70 -8.58 33.91
C GLY A 226 -4.86 -8.88 34.86
N ALA A 227 -6.11 -8.66 34.45
CA ALA A 227 -7.31 -8.99 35.21
C ALA A 227 -7.39 -10.47 35.63
N LEU A 228 -6.84 -11.38 34.83
CA LEU A 228 -6.83 -12.83 35.11
C LEU A 228 -5.81 -13.23 36.21
N PHE A 229 -4.87 -12.36 36.53
CA PHE A 229 -3.88 -12.57 37.59
C PHE A 229 -4.36 -12.02 38.94
N ILE A 230 -5.39 -11.16 38.96
CA ILE A 230 -5.99 -10.61 40.16
C ILE A 230 -6.78 -11.72 40.92
N HIS A 231 -6.82 -11.62 42.24
CA HIS A 231 -7.52 -12.61 43.07
C HIS A 231 -9.02 -12.70 42.70
N PRO A 232 -9.60 -13.90 42.53
CA PRO A 232 -11.00 -14.09 42.14
C PRO A 232 -12.05 -13.35 42.97
N ALA A 233 -11.76 -13.09 44.24
CA ALA A 233 -12.65 -12.36 45.15
C ALA A 233 -12.68 -10.83 44.88
N GLN A 234 -11.71 -10.28 44.12
CA GLN A 234 -11.64 -8.84 43.80
C GLN A 234 -12.31 -8.57 42.44
N LEU A 235 -13.64 -8.78 42.42
CA LEU A 235 -14.40 -8.73 41.15
C LEU A 235 -14.33 -7.35 40.48
N ASP A 236 -14.44 -6.27 41.27
CA ASP A 236 -14.41 -4.89 40.72
C ASP A 236 -13.11 -4.59 39.98
N ALA A 237 -11.97 -4.95 40.56
CA ALA A 237 -10.67 -4.78 39.93
C ALA A 237 -10.53 -5.64 38.67
N ARG A 238 -11.07 -6.89 38.70
CA ARG A 238 -11.02 -7.80 37.52
C ARG A 238 -11.88 -7.35 36.35
N ILE A 239 -12.95 -6.60 36.60
CA ILE A 239 -13.84 -6.08 35.57
C ILE A 239 -13.34 -4.72 35.07
N SER A 240 -12.84 -3.86 35.94
CA SER A 240 -12.41 -2.51 35.62
C SER A 240 -11.24 -2.49 34.58
N LEU A 241 -10.29 -3.43 34.69
CA LEU A 241 -9.16 -3.50 33.77
C LEU A 241 -9.58 -3.79 32.32
N PRO A 242 -10.37 -4.82 32.00
CA PRO A 242 -10.85 -5.06 30.64
C PRO A 242 -11.76 -3.94 30.11
N ILE A 243 -12.59 -3.32 30.96
CA ILE A 243 -13.43 -2.18 30.53
C ILE A 243 -12.54 -1.00 30.12
N GLY A 244 -11.56 -0.64 30.96
CA GLY A 244 -10.57 0.38 30.61
C GLY A 244 -9.78 0.04 29.35
N GLY A 245 -9.39 -1.23 29.22
CA GLY A 245 -8.73 -1.75 28.01
C GLY A 245 -9.60 -1.64 26.76
N LEU A 246 -10.88 -2.02 26.85
CA LEU A 246 -11.82 -1.90 25.72
C LEU A 246 -11.97 -0.44 25.28
N LEU A 247 -12.17 0.47 26.23
CA LEU A 247 -12.29 1.90 25.94
C LEU A 247 -11.02 2.45 25.29
N SER A 248 -9.85 2.09 25.83
CA SER A 248 -8.57 2.49 25.24
C SER A 248 -8.38 1.94 23.83
N ALA A 249 -8.76 0.69 23.58
CA ALA A 249 -8.68 0.08 22.26
C ALA A 249 -9.61 0.77 21.25
N VAL A 250 -10.83 1.19 21.67
CA VAL A 250 -11.75 1.97 20.82
C VAL A 250 -11.13 3.32 20.45
N PHE A 251 -10.52 4.03 21.39
CA PHE A 251 -9.85 5.30 21.09
C PHE A 251 -8.64 5.14 20.16
N LEU A 252 -7.86 4.07 20.35
CA LEU A 252 -6.76 3.76 19.44
C LEU A 252 -7.26 3.45 18.02
N GLN A 253 -8.36 2.69 17.91
CA GLN A 253 -8.99 2.44 16.60
C GLN A 253 -9.46 3.73 15.95
N GLN A 254 -10.17 4.57 16.68
CA GLN A 254 -10.66 5.86 16.16
C GLN A 254 -9.50 6.75 15.68
N SER A 255 -8.38 6.74 16.40
CA SER A 255 -7.21 7.56 16.07
C SER A 255 -6.59 7.25 14.69
N TYR A 256 -6.49 5.97 14.29
CA TYR A 256 -5.98 5.66 12.96
C TYR A 256 -7.07 5.72 11.89
N SER A 257 -8.31 5.35 12.24
CA SER A 257 -9.44 5.34 11.31
C SER A 257 -9.74 6.74 10.78
N SER A 258 -9.62 7.77 11.62
CA SER A 258 -9.82 9.17 11.21
C SER A 258 -8.80 9.69 10.19
N ALA A 259 -7.67 8.99 10.01
CA ALA A 259 -6.64 9.33 9.03
C ALA A 259 -6.86 8.62 7.68
N LEU A 260 -7.91 7.80 7.55
CA LEU A 260 -8.23 7.05 6.34
C LEU A 260 -9.55 7.58 5.74
N PRO A 261 -9.72 7.49 4.41
CA PRO A 261 -11.01 7.73 3.79
C PRO A 261 -12.05 6.69 4.23
N ASP A 262 -13.32 7.05 4.14
CA ASP A 262 -14.44 6.13 4.37
C ASP A 262 -14.47 5.08 3.25
N VAL A 263 -13.85 3.94 3.51
CA VAL A 263 -13.85 2.80 2.59
C VAL A 263 -14.94 1.79 2.97
N GLY A 264 -15.66 1.25 1.99
CA GLY A 264 -16.74 0.27 2.20
C GLY A 264 -16.25 -1.14 2.58
N TYR A 265 -15.01 -1.32 3.04
CA TYR A 265 -14.43 -2.61 3.39
C TYR A 265 -13.52 -2.49 4.62
N MET A 266 -13.34 -3.62 5.32
CA MET A 266 -12.45 -3.70 6.48
C MET A 266 -10.98 -3.77 6.03
N VAL A 267 -10.16 -2.82 6.48
CA VAL A 267 -8.71 -2.87 6.32
C VAL A 267 -8.08 -3.92 7.24
N LEU A 268 -6.83 -4.28 7.01
CA LEU A 268 -6.13 -5.28 7.85
C LEU A 268 -6.14 -4.89 9.34
N MET A 269 -5.94 -3.61 9.64
CA MET A 269 -5.92 -3.12 11.02
C MET A 269 -7.27 -3.26 11.70
N ASP A 270 -8.39 -3.03 11.01
CA ASP A 270 -9.75 -3.25 11.55
C ASP A 270 -9.94 -4.69 12.01
N LYS A 271 -9.47 -5.65 11.21
CA LYS A 271 -9.57 -7.08 11.54
C LYS A 271 -8.77 -7.41 12.79
N ILE A 272 -7.58 -6.79 12.96
CA ILE A 272 -6.76 -6.96 14.17
C ILE A 272 -7.48 -6.38 15.38
N TYR A 273 -8.11 -5.19 15.27
CA TYR A 273 -8.90 -4.61 16.36
C TYR A 273 -10.13 -5.44 16.70
N LEU A 274 -10.82 -6.00 15.71
CA LEU A 274 -11.97 -6.89 15.95
C LEU A 274 -11.58 -8.11 16.77
N VAL A 275 -10.45 -8.75 16.46
CA VAL A 275 -9.88 -9.86 17.25
C VAL A 275 -9.53 -9.39 18.66
N SER A 276 -8.95 -8.19 18.79
CA SER A 276 -8.56 -7.61 20.09
C SER A 276 -9.79 -7.35 20.98
N PHE A 277 -10.85 -6.77 20.41
CA PHE A 277 -12.11 -6.54 21.13
C PHE A 277 -12.73 -7.86 21.60
N GLY A 278 -12.78 -8.88 20.72
CA GLY A 278 -13.26 -10.20 21.08
C GLY A 278 -12.49 -10.81 22.25
N LEU A 279 -11.16 -10.67 22.25
CA LEU A 279 -10.31 -11.16 23.35
C LEU A 279 -10.58 -10.41 24.66
N ILE A 280 -10.65 -9.07 24.63
CA ILE A 280 -10.91 -8.24 25.81
C ILE A 280 -12.29 -8.56 26.40
N VAL A 281 -13.32 -8.71 25.56
CA VAL A 281 -14.68 -9.10 25.99
C VAL A 281 -14.68 -10.50 26.59
N ALA A 282 -13.97 -11.46 26.01
CA ALA A 282 -13.84 -12.81 26.57
C ALA A 282 -13.19 -12.81 27.96
N ILE A 283 -12.15 -11.97 28.17
CA ILE A 283 -11.52 -11.79 29.47
C ILE A 283 -12.51 -11.21 30.49
N MET A 284 -13.29 -10.20 30.12
CA MET A 284 -14.30 -9.57 30.92
C MET A 284 -15.39 -10.59 31.33
N LEU A 285 -15.93 -11.34 30.37
CA LEU A 285 -16.93 -12.39 30.63
C LEU A 285 -16.38 -13.46 31.56
N ARG A 286 -15.13 -13.89 31.38
CA ARG A 286 -14.48 -14.84 32.29
C ARG A 286 -14.38 -14.27 33.71
N ALA A 287 -14.03 -13.00 33.88
CA ALA A 287 -13.95 -12.34 35.18
C ALA A 287 -15.32 -12.35 35.88
N ILE A 288 -16.40 -12.04 35.15
CA ILE A 288 -17.79 -12.05 35.68
C ILE A 288 -18.20 -13.46 36.10
N LEU A 289 -17.98 -14.47 35.23
CA LEU A 289 -18.35 -15.85 35.53
C LEU A 289 -17.66 -16.40 36.79
N VAL A 290 -16.35 -16.14 36.93
CA VAL A 290 -15.58 -16.55 38.08
C VAL A 290 -16.04 -15.79 39.35
N GLY A 291 -16.31 -14.49 39.25
CA GLY A 291 -16.83 -13.68 40.34
C GLY A 291 -18.18 -14.19 40.84
N ASN A 292 -19.10 -14.53 39.94
CA ASN A 292 -20.38 -15.12 40.27
C ASN A 292 -20.24 -16.47 40.96
N GLN A 293 -19.34 -17.34 40.50
CA GLN A 293 -19.06 -18.62 41.15
C GLN A 293 -18.59 -18.42 42.60
N VAL A 294 -17.65 -17.49 42.83
CA VAL A 294 -17.14 -17.18 44.16
C VAL A 294 -18.25 -16.60 45.06
N ALA A 295 -19.14 -15.74 44.55
CA ALA A 295 -20.23 -15.14 45.30
C ALA A 295 -21.29 -16.16 45.71
N ILE A 296 -21.68 -17.07 44.82
CA ILE A 296 -22.70 -18.10 45.09
C ILE A 296 -22.19 -19.15 46.07
N GLN A 297 -20.91 -19.53 45.98
CA GLN A 297 -20.32 -20.61 46.78
C GLN A 297 -19.75 -20.14 48.13
N LYS A 298 -20.10 -18.92 48.60
CA LYS A 298 -19.66 -18.39 49.92
C LYS A 298 -19.86 -19.34 51.12
N LYS A 299 -20.68 -20.41 50.97
CA LYS A 299 -20.94 -21.45 51.99
C LYS A 299 -20.14 -22.76 51.79
N LYS A 300 -19.45 -22.94 50.67
CA LYS A 300 -18.55 -24.10 50.41
C LYS A 300 -17.15 -23.56 50.14
N GLU A 301 -16.14 -24.25 50.63
CA GLU A 301 -14.74 -23.93 50.34
C GLU A 301 -14.50 -23.95 48.79
N VAL A 302 -14.42 -22.77 48.17
CA VAL A 302 -14.09 -22.66 46.76
C VAL A 302 -12.59 -22.88 46.61
N ASP A 303 -12.18 -23.83 45.80
CA ASP A 303 -10.77 -23.99 45.47
C ASP A 303 -10.30 -22.80 44.58
N THR A 304 -10.00 -21.69 45.27
CA THR A 304 -9.49 -20.46 44.61
C THR A 304 -8.15 -20.70 43.90
N ALA A 305 -7.40 -21.74 44.33
CA ALA A 305 -6.14 -22.09 43.70
C ALA A 305 -6.35 -22.74 42.32
N ALA A 306 -7.40 -23.58 42.18
CA ALA A 306 -7.78 -24.16 40.90
C ALA A 306 -8.25 -23.08 39.91
N LEU A 307 -9.09 -22.14 40.37
CA LEU A 307 -9.56 -21.01 39.56
C LEU A 307 -8.40 -20.13 39.08
N LYS A 308 -7.47 -19.80 39.95
CA LYS A 308 -6.26 -19.03 39.59
C LYS A 308 -5.40 -19.76 38.54
N ARG A 309 -5.23 -21.09 38.70
CA ARG A 309 -4.49 -21.89 37.68
C ARG A 309 -5.18 -21.90 36.33
N ALA A 310 -6.51 -22.02 36.32
CA ALA A 310 -7.29 -21.94 35.09
C ALA A 310 -7.19 -20.56 34.42
N ASP A 311 -7.32 -19.49 35.21
CA ASP A 311 -7.20 -18.11 34.68
C ASP A 311 -5.80 -17.81 34.11
N ARG A 312 -4.74 -18.27 34.81
CA ARG A 312 -3.36 -18.15 34.30
C ARG A 312 -3.15 -18.92 32.98
N ARG A 313 -3.71 -20.15 32.87
CA ARG A 313 -3.66 -20.90 31.61
C ARG A 313 -4.42 -20.16 30.50
N LEU A 314 -5.61 -19.64 30.78
CA LEU A 314 -6.40 -18.87 29.84
C LEU A 314 -5.67 -17.61 29.37
N ALA A 315 -4.94 -16.90 30.24
CA ALA A 315 -4.14 -15.75 29.86
C ALA A 315 -3.06 -16.13 28.83
N TRP A 316 -2.32 -17.20 29.06
CA TRP A 316 -1.30 -17.67 28.11
C TRP A 316 -1.91 -18.18 26.78
N TRP A 317 -3.03 -18.90 26.85
CA TRP A 317 -3.76 -19.34 25.68
C TRP A 317 -4.32 -18.14 24.89
N GLY A 318 -4.82 -17.11 25.58
CA GLY A 318 -5.31 -15.87 24.96
C GLY A 318 -4.22 -15.14 24.18
N ILE A 319 -3.02 -15.00 24.77
CA ILE A 319 -1.86 -14.41 24.11
C ILE A 319 -1.47 -15.24 22.87
N GLY A 320 -1.32 -16.56 23.04
CA GLY A 320 -0.96 -17.45 21.93
C GLY A 320 -1.96 -17.42 20.80
N PHE A 321 -3.26 -17.47 21.11
CA PHE A 321 -4.33 -17.37 20.14
C PHE A 321 -4.31 -16.01 19.38
N PHE A 322 -4.14 -14.91 20.11
CA PHE A 322 -4.03 -13.59 19.51
C PHE A 322 -2.86 -13.51 18.53
N ILE A 323 -1.68 -13.98 18.93
CA ILE A 323 -0.49 -13.98 18.06
C ILE A 323 -0.74 -14.83 16.81
N VAL A 324 -1.29 -16.03 16.95
CA VAL A 324 -1.59 -16.92 15.82
C VAL A 324 -2.59 -16.28 14.85
N LEU A 325 -3.66 -15.66 15.36
CA LEU A 325 -4.63 -14.98 14.51
C LEU A 325 -4.03 -13.77 13.78
N VAL A 326 -3.25 -12.93 14.48
CA VAL A 326 -2.59 -11.78 13.85
C VAL A 326 -1.61 -12.25 12.78
N LEU A 327 -0.80 -13.26 13.04
CA LEU A 327 0.11 -13.85 12.05
C LEU A 327 -0.67 -14.43 10.85
N GLY A 328 -1.79 -15.10 11.09
CA GLY A 328 -2.69 -15.60 10.04
C GLY A 328 -3.25 -14.49 9.16
N LEU A 329 -3.67 -13.37 9.76
CA LEU A 329 -4.14 -12.19 9.03
C LEU A 329 -3.02 -11.55 8.20
N LEU A 330 -1.80 -11.46 8.74
CA LEU A 330 -0.64 -10.93 8.03
C LEU A 330 -0.26 -11.82 6.84
N LEU A 331 -0.28 -13.13 7.00
CA LEU A 331 -0.03 -14.08 5.91
C LEU A 331 -1.10 -13.99 4.82
N ALA A 332 -2.38 -13.94 5.19
CA ALA A 332 -3.47 -13.78 4.24
C ALA A 332 -3.37 -12.45 3.46
N SER A 333 -2.96 -11.38 4.13
CA SER A 333 -2.69 -10.07 3.53
C SER A 333 -1.53 -10.16 2.52
N SER A 334 -0.42 -10.80 2.86
CA SER A 334 0.74 -10.94 1.97
C SER A 334 0.46 -11.78 0.73
N LEU A 335 -0.30 -12.87 0.87
CA LEU A 335 -0.72 -13.71 -0.26
C LEU A 335 -1.65 -12.96 -1.22
N ARG A 336 -2.52 -12.09 -0.71
CA ARG A 336 -3.38 -11.24 -1.52
C ARG A 336 -2.59 -10.19 -2.31
N ALA A 337 -1.57 -9.62 -1.68
CA ALA A 337 -0.67 -8.65 -2.34
C ALA A 337 0.12 -9.31 -3.48
N SER A 338 0.59 -10.56 -3.30
CA SER A 338 1.33 -11.28 -4.34
C SER A 338 0.45 -11.83 -5.48
N GLY A 339 -0.83 -12.04 -5.27
CA GLY A 339 -1.77 -12.50 -6.30
C GLY A 339 -2.37 -11.40 -7.16
N ARG A 340 -2.10 -10.12 -6.85
CA ARG A 340 -2.56 -8.94 -7.61
C ARG A 340 -1.44 -8.28 -8.44
N MET A 341 -0.20 -8.76 -8.32
CA MET A 341 0.92 -8.42 -9.19
C MET A 341 1.01 -9.44 -10.33
#